data_4a9bf32e991cb387e7f5a9a8b631b48c
#
_entry.id   4a9bf32e991cb387e7f5a9a8b631b48c
#
_cell.length_a   1.000
_cell.length_b   1.000
_cell.length_c   1.000
_cell.angle_alpha   90.00
_cell.angle_beta   90.00
_cell.angle_gamma   90.00
#
_symmetry.space_group_name_H-M   'P 1'
#
loop_
_entity.id
_entity.type
_entity.pdbx_description
1 polymer ?
#
loop_
_entity_poly.entity_id
_entity_poly.type
_entity_poly.pdbx_seq_one_letter_code
_entity_poly.pdbx_strand_id
1 'polypeptide(L)'
;NTGRLHHAWMLTGPRGVGKATLAWRIARFLLATPAPDPDSMFAAPAPASLEIGADHPVAMRVVAGGEGRIRNVTRTINPTTKKMRQEIVADDIRALNGFFQMSAPDGGYRVVIIDDADLMNVTAANALLKMLEEPPARALLILVSHQPSRLLPTIRSRCRTLPLRTLETAEVAQAMAQADVQASNTDALAALSGGSVGGAMRLSLLGGAALYAELVGLLGTMPMMDRPRALKLAELAAARGGEAKRDLLFTLIDLMLSRLARAGATGLPPKLQAAPDEAEIFKRLCPTPHQARIWADLAAEIGARARHGIAVNLDPAALVLDTFIKMAKAAPR
;
A
#
# COMPACT_ATOMS: atom_id res chain seq x y z
N ASN A 1 -28.75 -2.99 2.64
CA ASN A 1 -29.89 -2.11 2.98
C ASN A 1 -30.99 -2.82 3.78
N THR A 2 -30.64 -3.85 4.53
CA THR A 2 -31.58 -4.59 5.42
C THR A 2 -31.64 -4.02 6.82
N GLY A 3 -31.11 -2.82 7.10
CA GLY A 3 -31.06 -2.18 8.42
C GLY A 3 -30.11 -2.84 9.43
N ARG A 4 -29.46 -3.95 9.08
CA ARG A 4 -28.54 -4.67 9.95
C ARG A 4 -27.12 -4.61 9.41
N LEU A 5 -26.32 -3.63 9.87
CA LEU A 5 -24.89 -3.58 9.60
C LEU A 5 -24.19 -4.69 10.39
N HIS A 6 -23.39 -5.54 9.71
CA HIS A 6 -22.57 -6.53 10.40
C HIS A 6 -21.51 -5.81 11.23
N HIS A 7 -21.27 -6.29 12.46
CA HIS A 7 -20.39 -5.64 13.43
C HIS A 7 -18.89 -5.68 13.06
N ALA A 8 -18.47 -6.60 12.18
CA ALA A 8 -17.07 -6.74 11.78
C ALA A 8 -16.92 -6.90 10.27
N TRP A 9 -16.06 -6.06 9.70
CA TRP A 9 -15.69 -6.09 8.28
C TRP A 9 -14.18 -6.21 8.12
N MET A 10 -13.75 -6.99 7.15
CA MET A 10 -12.36 -7.13 6.78
C MET A 10 -12.17 -6.64 5.34
N LEU A 11 -11.48 -5.50 5.19
CA LEU A 11 -11.11 -4.94 3.89
C LEU A 11 -9.80 -5.56 3.44
N THR A 12 -9.84 -6.34 2.37
CA THR A 12 -8.67 -7.10 1.88
C THR A 12 -8.24 -6.60 0.51
N GLY A 13 -6.99 -6.86 0.15
CA GLY A 13 -6.43 -6.50 -1.16
C GLY A 13 -5.00 -5.96 -1.06
N PRO A 14 -4.35 -5.67 -2.20
CA PRO A 14 -2.98 -5.17 -2.24
C PRO A 14 -2.78 -3.87 -1.46
N ARG A 15 -1.53 -3.55 -1.12
CA ARG A 15 -1.18 -2.28 -0.48
C ARG A 15 -1.48 -1.09 -1.39
N GLY A 16 -1.96 0.01 -0.77
CA GLY A 16 -2.17 1.28 -1.47
C GLY A 16 -3.39 1.36 -2.39
N VAL A 17 -4.27 0.35 -2.43
CA VAL A 17 -5.52 0.38 -3.23
C VAL A 17 -6.67 1.16 -2.58
N GLY A 18 -6.43 1.83 -1.44
CA GLY A 18 -7.43 2.67 -0.77
C GLY A 18 -8.21 2.00 0.35
N LYS A 19 -7.79 0.83 0.88
CA LYS A 19 -8.50 0.13 1.97
C LYS A 19 -8.71 0.99 3.21
N ALA A 20 -7.64 1.61 3.73
CA ALA A 20 -7.72 2.48 4.89
C ALA A 20 -8.58 3.72 4.59
N THR A 21 -8.45 4.32 3.41
CA THR A 21 -9.29 5.43 2.96
C THR A 21 -10.77 5.06 2.97
N LEU A 22 -11.11 3.85 2.48
CA LEU A 22 -12.48 3.35 2.51
C LEU A 22 -12.96 3.12 3.96
N ALA A 23 -12.12 2.55 4.83
CA ALA A 23 -12.45 2.35 6.25
C ALA A 23 -12.80 3.69 6.93
N TRP A 24 -11.99 4.73 6.70
CA TRP A 24 -12.24 6.07 7.23
C TRP A 24 -13.48 6.74 6.62
N ARG A 25 -13.77 6.52 5.32
CA ARG A 25 -15.00 7.00 4.68
C ARG A 25 -16.25 6.34 5.28
N ILE A 26 -16.23 5.02 5.47
CA ILE A 26 -17.31 4.27 6.13
C ILE A 26 -17.52 4.79 7.56
N ALA A 27 -16.44 4.97 8.33
CA ALA A 27 -16.52 5.47 9.70
C ALA A 27 -17.15 6.88 9.76
N ARG A 28 -16.67 7.82 8.94
CA ARG A 28 -17.22 9.18 8.87
C ARG A 28 -18.69 9.17 8.48
N PHE A 29 -19.03 8.42 7.44
CA PHE A 29 -20.41 8.28 6.96
C PHE A 29 -21.33 7.76 8.05
N LEU A 30 -20.94 6.68 8.74
CA LEU A 30 -21.75 6.06 9.79
C LEU A 30 -21.99 6.99 10.98
N LEU A 31 -21.02 7.83 11.33
CA LEU A 31 -21.12 8.78 12.43
C LEU A 31 -21.85 10.07 12.06
N ALA A 32 -21.86 10.43 10.78
CA ALA A 32 -22.55 11.60 10.26
C ALA A 32 -24.01 11.34 9.92
N THR A 33 -24.37 10.07 9.66
CA THR A 33 -25.73 9.67 9.28
C THR A 33 -26.49 9.20 10.51
N PRO A 34 -27.54 9.91 10.96
CA PRO A 34 -28.39 9.46 12.06
C PRO A 34 -28.98 8.08 11.77
N ALA A 35 -29.22 7.30 12.82
CA ALA A 35 -30.00 6.08 12.65
C ALA A 35 -31.40 6.43 12.10
N PRO A 36 -31.97 5.63 11.18
CA PRO A 36 -33.32 5.82 10.73
C PRO A 36 -34.25 5.84 11.96
N ASP A 37 -35.04 6.88 12.06
CA ASP A 37 -36.10 6.95 13.08
C ASP A 37 -37.20 5.96 12.67
N PRO A 38 -37.45 4.89 13.47
CA PRO A 38 -38.46 3.89 13.14
C PRO A 38 -39.87 4.48 13.14
N ASP A 39 -40.11 5.62 13.78
CA ASP A 39 -41.40 6.28 13.87
C ASP A 39 -41.57 7.40 12.83
N SER A 40 -40.53 7.64 12.00
CA SER A 40 -40.61 8.64 10.94
C SER A 40 -41.53 8.16 9.80
N MET A 41 -42.60 8.88 9.56
CA MET A 41 -43.50 8.64 8.40
C MET A 41 -42.84 8.94 7.05
N PHE A 42 -41.69 9.60 7.03
CA PHE A 42 -40.92 9.92 5.84
C PHE A 42 -39.53 9.26 5.94
N ALA A 43 -39.41 8.09 5.31
CA ALA A 43 -38.09 7.47 5.17
C ALA A 43 -37.20 8.35 4.27
N ALA A 44 -36.10 8.86 4.79
CA ALA A 44 -35.13 9.54 3.96
C ALA A 44 -34.60 8.56 2.88
N PRO A 45 -34.40 9.04 1.63
CA PRO A 45 -33.88 8.18 0.59
C PRO A 45 -32.53 7.57 1.00
N ALA A 46 -32.30 6.31 0.65
CA ALA A 46 -31.03 5.65 0.94
C ALA A 46 -29.88 6.45 0.32
N PRO A 47 -28.83 6.78 1.10
CA PRO A 47 -27.71 7.55 0.57
C PRO A 47 -27.04 6.82 -0.59
N ALA A 48 -26.76 7.55 -1.68
CA ALA A 48 -26.16 7.01 -2.89
C ALA A 48 -24.62 6.92 -2.80
N SER A 49 -24.01 7.64 -1.86
CA SER A 49 -22.54 7.69 -1.68
C SER A 49 -22.14 7.69 -0.20
N LEU A 50 -20.86 7.43 0.07
CA LEU A 50 -20.24 7.57 1.39
C LEU A 50 -19.61 8.97 1.59
N GLU A 51 -19.94 9.91 0.73
CA GLU A 51 -19.36 11.25 0.76
C GLU A 51 -20.00 12.09 1.84
N ILE A 52 -19.16 12.71 2.67
CA ILE A 52 -19.55 13.66 3.71
C ILE A 52 -18.76 14.94 3.45
N GLY A 53 -19.47 16.06 3.38
CA GLY A 53 -18.85 17.37 3.15
C GLY A 53 -17.73 17.66 4.14
N ALA A 54 -16.68 18.36 3.69
CA ALA A 54 -15.54 18.69 4.52
C ALA A 54 -15.92 19.62 5.71
N ASP A 55 -16.97 20.41 5.54
CA ASP A 55 -17.56 21.33 6.52
C ASP A 55 -18.44 20.63 7.56
N HIS A 56 -18.78 19.36 7.33
CA HIS A 56 -19.60 18.62 8.28
C HIS A 56 -18.89 18.46 9.63
N PRO A 57 -19.58 18.71 10.79
CA PRO A 57 -18.94 18.67 12.11
C PRO A 57 -18.20 17.39 12.44
N VAL A 58 -18.72 16.23 12.01
CA VAL A 58 -18.03 14.93 12.16
C VAL A 58 -16.75 14.90 11.33
N ALA A 59 -16.79 15.37 10.08
CA ALA A 59 -15.61 15.38 9.22
C ALA A 59 -14.50 16.27 9.82
N MET A 60 -14.85 17.46 10.28
CA MET A 60 -13.92 18.39 10.96
C MET A 60 -13.30 17.75 12.21
N ARG A 61 -14.11 17.12 13.10
CA ARG A 61 -13.60 16.46 14.30
C ARG A 61 -12.68 15.28 13.97
N VAL A 62 -13.00 14.51 12.93
CA VAL A 62 -12.13 13.38 12.47
C VAL A 62 -10.78 13.91 11.99
N VAL A 63 -10.76 14.97 11.18
CA VAL A 63 -9.51 15.59 10.69
C VAL A 63 -8.68 16.16 11.84
N ALA A 64 -9.34 16.80 12.81
CA ALA A 64 -8.69 17.34 14.01
C ALA A 64 -8.26 16.27 15.03
N GLY A 65 -8.57 14.97 14.79
CA GLY A 65 -8.27 13.87 15.74
C GLY A 65 -9.15 13.89 17.01
N GLY A 66 -10.21 14.71 17.03
CA GLY A 66 -11.08 14.94 18.21
C GLY A 66 -12.39 14.11 18.20
N GLU A 67 -12.59 13.20 17.24
CA GLU A 67 -13.81 12.38 17.21
C GLU A 67 -13.69 11.17 18.15
N GLY A 68 -14.26 11.31 19.35
CA GLY A 68 -14.17 10.31 20.42
C GLY A 68 -14.88 8.97 20.13
N ARG A 69 -15.66 8.87 19.04
CA ARG A 69 -16.36 7.64 18.64
C ARG A 69 -15.59 6.82 17.62
N ILE A 70 -14.40 7.27 17.19
CA ILE A 70 -13.48 6.51 16.33
C ILE A 70 -12.20 6.19 17.09
N ARG A 71 -11.76 4.93 17.00
CA ARG A 71 -10.44 4.51 17.47
C ARG A 71 -9.69 3.87 16.30
N ASN A 72 -8.53 4.42 15.99
CA ASN A 72 -7.60 3.81 15.04
C ASN A 72 -6.52 3.04 15.81
N VAL A 73 -6.33 1.78 15.46
CA VAL A 73 -5.28 0.91 16.00
C VAL A 73 -4.26 0.66 14.91
N THR A 74 -3.03 1.06 15.17
CA THR A 74 -1.87 0.83 14.33
C THR A 74 -0.72 0.34 15.21
N ARG A 75 0.41 0.02 14.59
CA ARG A 75 1.64 -0.26 15.36
C ARG A 75 2.03 0.96 16.17
N THR A 76 2.40 0.73 17.42
CA THR A 76 2.79 1.78 18.37
C THR A 76 4.31 1.85 18.56
N ILE A 77 4.79 2.97 19.11
CA ILE A 77 6.20 3.12 19.49
C ILE A 77 6.42 2.35 20.80
N ASN A 78 7.46 1.52 20.84
CA ASN A 78 7.86 0.86 22.06
C ASN A 78 8.37 1.91 23.06
N PRO A 79 7.77 1.99 24.27
CA PRO A 79 8.12 3.04 25.25
C PRO A 79 9.56 2.93 25.75
N THR A 80 10.13 1.72 25.75
CA THR A 80 11.50 1.45 26.22
C THR A 80 12.54 1.73 25.14
N THR A 81 12.34 1.16 23.94
CA THR A 81 13.34 1.27 22.85
C THR A 81 13.18 2.52 22.00
N LYS A 82 12.06 3.26 22.16
CA LYS A 82 11.67 4.43 21.35
C LYS A 82 11.57 4.15 19.83
N LYS A 83 11.54 2.86 19.44
CA LYS A 83 11.41 2.43 18.05
C LYS A 83 9.97 1.99 17.74
N MET A 84 9.54 2.18 16.50
CA MET A 84 8.28 1.64 16.01
C MET A 84 8.28 0.12 16.16
N ARG A 85 7.23 -0.44 16.75
CA ARG A 85 7.04 -1.89 16.86
C ARG A 85 6.84 -2.51 15.49
N GLN A 86 7.26 -3.75 15.32
CA GLN A 86 7.03 -4.51 14.09
C GLN A 86 5.60 -5.06 14.00
N GLU A 87 4.94 -5.21 15.15
CA GLU A 87 3.63 -5.84 15.29
C GLU A 87 2.70 -4.97 16.14
N ILE A 88 1.38 -5.19 15.96
CA ILE A 88 0.35 -4.72 16.88
C ILE A 88 0.31 -5.68 18.06
N VAL A 89 0.40 -5.17 19.27
CA VAL A 89 0.50 -5.98 20.49
C VAL A 89 -0.82 -6.04 21.24
N ALA A 90 -0.94 -6.99 22.18
CA ALA A 90 -2.17 -7.25 22.94
C ALA A 90 -2.69 -6.02 23.70
N ASP A 91 -1.80 -5.16 24.19
CA ASP A 91 -2.21 -3.97 24.95
C ASP A 91 -2.92 -2.95 24.07
N ASP A 92 -2.53 -2.83 22.79
CA ASP A 92 -3.19 -1.96 21.82
C ASP A 92 -4.65 -2.42 21.59
N ILE A 93 -4.90 -3.72 21.59
CA ILE A 93 -6.24 -4.31 21.44
C ILE A 93 -7.03 -4.26 22.76
N ARG A 94 -6.41 -4.56 23.90
CA ARG A 94 -7.08 -4.50 25.21
C ARG A 94 -7.58 -3.10 25.56
N ALA A 95 -6.89 -2.07 25.12
CA ALA A 95 -7.32 -0.68 25.27
C ALA A 95 -8.69 -0.39 24.64
N LEU A 96 -9.13 -1.19 23.67
CA LEU A 96 -10.45 -1.09 23.04
C LEU A 96 -11.59 -1.44 24.01
N ASN A 97 -11.35 -2.27 25.04
CA ASN A 97 -12.38 -2.57 26.06
C ASN A 97 -12.83 -1.28 26.76
N GLY A 98 -11.90 -0.44 27.20
CA GLY A 98 -12.22 0.85 27.81
C GLY A 98 -12.93 1.80 26.83
N PHE A 99 -12.51 1.80 25.56
CA PHE A 99 -13.16 2.57 24.52
C PHE A 99 -14.63 2.21 24.32
N PHE A 100 -14.98 0.93 24.36
CA PHE A 100 -16.36 0.46 24.19
C PHE A 100 -17.21 0.61 25.46
N GLN A 101 -16.61 0.66 26.65
CA GLN A 101 -17.33 0.85 27.91
C GLN A 101 -17.81 2.30 28.11
N MET A 102 -17.16 3.29 27.51
CA MET A 102 -17.63 4.67 27.57
C MET A 102 -18.94 4.80 26.78
N SER A 103 -19.97 5.41 27.32
CA SER A 103 -21.23 5.66 26.62
C SER A 103 -21.00 6.62 25.44
N ALA A 104 -21.60 6.35 24.27
CA ALA A 104 -21.71 7.38 23.26
C ALA A 104 -22.75 8.41 23.72
N PRO A 105 -22.42 9.71 23.78
CA PRO A 105 -23.36 10.72 24.31
C PRO A 105 -24.70 10.78 23.57
N ASP A 106 -24.70 10.40 22.29
CA ASP A 106 -25.83 10.39 21.38
C ASP A 106 -26.37 8.96 21.10
N GLY A 107 -25.88 7.95 21.83
CA GLY A 107 -26.26 6.55 21.59
C GLY A 107 -25.87 6.03 20.21
N GLY A 108 -25.00 6.73 19.46
CA GLY A 108 -24.57 6.40 18.10
C GLY A 108 -23.60 5.24 18.01
N TYR A 109 -23.11 4.98 16.79
CA TYR A 109 -22.10 3.97 16.53
C TYR A 109 -20.74 4.35 17.12
N ARG A 110 -19.95 3.32 17.48
CA ARG A 110 -18.53 3.40 17.77
C ARG A 110 -17.77 2.57 16.76
N VAL A 111 -16.77 3.16 16.16
CA VAL A 111 -16.01 2.54 15.07
C VAL A 111 -14.56 2.33 15.48
N VAL A 112 -14.09 1.11 15.33
CA VAL A 112 -12.67 0.76 15.48
C VAL A 112 -12.13 0.40 14.11
N ILE A 113 -11.05 1.03 13.71
CA ILE A 113 -10.27 0.68 12.53
C ILE A 113 -8.97 0.05 13.00
N ILE A 114 -8.70 -1.20 12.59
CA ILE A 114 -7.41 -1.87 12.84
C ILE A 114 -6.67 -1.87 11.51
N ASP A 115 -5.73 -0.94 11.38
CA ASP A 115 -4.95 -0.79 10.15
C ASP A 115 -3.70 -1.70 10.21
N ASP A 116 -3.40 -2.40 9.09
CA ASP A 116 -2.44 -3.51 9.03
C ASP A 116 -2.79 -4.65 10.03
N ALA A 117 -4.05 -5.09 10.08
CA ALA A 117 -4.51 -6.14 11.00
C ALA A 117 -3.70 -7.45 10.90
N ASP A 118 -3.12 -7.74 9.72
CA ASP A 118 -2.22 -8.87 9.48
C ASP A 118 -0.85 -8.73 10.20
N LEU A 119 -0.58 -7.60 10.84
CA LEU A 119 0.57 -7.38 11.72
C LEU A 119 0.26 -7.57 13.22
N MET A 120 -0.94 -8.03 13.57
CA MET A 120 -1.22 -8.43 14.94
C MET A 120 -0.41 -9.68 15.29
N ASN A 121 0.26 -9.67 16.46
CA ASN A 121 0.81 -10.90 16.99
C ASN A 121 -0.32 -11.83 17.53
N VAL A 122 0.01 -13.08 17.80
CA VAL A 122 -0.97 -14.10 18.20
C VAL A 122 -1.75 -13.67 19.44
N THR A 123 -1.11 -13.04 20.42
CA THR A 123 -1.75 -12.59 21.65
C THR A 123 -2.75 -11.44 21.41
N ALA A 124 -2.40 -10.49 20.51
CA ALA A 124 -3.29 -9.42 20.09
C ALA A 124 -4.50 -9.97 19.31
N ALA A 125 -4.25 -10.91 18.40
CA ALA A 125 -5.28 -11.57 17.62
C ALA A 125 -6.28 -12.31 18.53
N ASN A 126 -5.79 -13.04 19.53
CA ASN A 126 -6.66 -13.73 20.52
C ASN A 126 -7.43 -12.73 21.40
N ALA A 127 -6.84 -11.60 21.78
CA ALA A 127 -7.54 -10.56 22.54
C ALA A 127 -8.71 -9.94 21.74
N LEU A 128 -8.59 -9.87 20.40
CA LEU A 128 -9.64 -9.35 19.53
C LEU A 128 -10.85 -10.31 19.43
N LEU A 129 -10.65 -11.63 19.56
CA LEU A 129 -11.71 -12.63 19.37
C LEU A 129 -12.91 -12.39 20.28
N LYS A 130 -12.69 -11.99 21.53
CA LYS A 130 -13.79 -11.72 22.46
C LYS A 130 -14.74 -10.62 21.95
N MET A 131 -14.19 -9.55 21.36
CA MET A 131 -14.99 -8.47 20.79
C MET A 131 -15.71 -8.87 19.49
N LEU A 132 -15.16 -9.85 18.76
CA LEU A 132 -15.78 -10.39 17.55
C LEU A 132 -16.90 -11.39 17.88
N GLU A 133 -16.80 -12.11 19.00
CA GLU A 133 -17.80 -13.08 19.45
C GLU A 133 -18.97 -12.40 20.17
N GLU A 134 -18.66 -11.44 21.05
CA GLU A 134 -19.63 -10.69 21.83
C GLU A 134 -19.49 -9.19 21.53
N PRO A 135 -19.91 -8.73 20.34
CA PRO A 135 -19.73 -7.36 19.94
C PRO A 135 -20.56 -6.41 20.82
N PRO A 136 -19.96 -5.32 21.30
CA PRO A 136 -20.72 -4.27 22.01
C PRO A 136 -21.84 -3.71 21.13
N ALA A 137 -22.90 -3.25 21.74
CA ALA A 137 -24.01 -2.64 21.02
C ALA A 137 -23.52 -1.46 20.18
N ARG A 138 -23.98 -1.37 18.93
CA ARG A 138 -23.61 -0.33 17.97
C ARG A 138 -22.08 -0.18 17.76
N ALA A 139 -21.34 -1.28 17.89
CA ALA A 139 -19.93 -1.34 17.54
C ALA A 139 -19.74 -1.74 16.08
N LEU A 140 -18.78 -1.09 15.41
CA LEU A 140 -18.28 -1.50 14.09
C LEU A 140 -16.76 -1.66 14.16
N LEU A 141 -16.29 -2.86 13.87
CA LEU A 141 -14.86 -3.15 13.71
C LEU A 141 -14.54 -3.27 12.23
N ILE A 142 -13.55 -2.52 11.75
CA ILE A 142 -13.05 -2.57 10.38
C ILE A 142 -11.59 -2.98 10.43
N LEU A 143 -11.29 -4.19 9.95
CA LEU A 143 -9.96 -4.73 9.84
C LEU A 143 -9.42 -4.46 8.42
N VAL A 144 -8.31 -3.77 8.31
CA VAL A 144 -7.60 -3.56 7.04
C VAL A 144 -6.47 -4.58 6.95
N SER A 145 -6.48 -5.44 5.94
CA SER A 145 -5.46 -6.48 5.77
C SER A 145 -4.91 -6.50 4.35
N HIS A 146 -3.59 -6.67 4.24
CA HIS A 146 -2.89 -6.86 2.96
C HIS A 146 -2.64 -8.34 2.68
N GLN A 147 -2.53 -9.14 3.73
CA GLN A 147 -2.28 -10.58 3.68
C GLN A 147 -3.25 -11.31 4.61
N PRO A 148 -4.52 -11.49 4.22
CA PRO A 148 -5.54 -12.07 5.09
C PRO A 148 -5.21 -13.52 5.52
N SER A 149 -4.33 -14.22 4.80
CA SER A 149 -3.84 -15.56 5.19
C SER A 149 -3.02 -15.56 6.48
N ARG A 150 -2.43 -14.41 6.88
CA ARG A 150 -1.71 -14.26 8.14
C ARG A 150 -2.63 -14.10 9.36
N LEU A 151 -3.88 -13.72 9.13
CA LEU A 151 -4.88 -13.62 10.20
C LEU A 151 -5.38 -15.01 10.61
N LEU A 152 -5.65 -15.17 11.89
CA LEU A 152 -6.22 -16.40 12.42
C LEU A 152 -7.52 -16.77 11.69
N PRO A 153 -7.73 -18.05 11.35
CA PRO A 153 -8.99 -18.51 10.73
C PRO A 153 -10.22 -18.12 11.53
N THR A 154 -10.11 -18.10 12.87
CA THR A 154 -11.15 -17.71 13.81
C THR A 154 -11.56 -16.24 13.70
N ILE A 155 -10.64 -15.33 13.36
CA ILE A 155 -10.96 -13.93 13.06
C ILE A 155 -11.66 -13.85 11.70
N ARG A 156 -11.10 -14.51 10.68
CA ARG A 156 -11.64 -14.47 9.32
C ARG A 156 -13.07 -14.97 9.23
N SER A 157 -13.40 -16.02 9.97
CA SER A 157 -14.75 -16.60 9.98
C SER A 157 -15.82 -15.70 10.61
N ARG A 158 -15.41 -14.73 11.45
CA ARG A 158 -16.30 -13.80 12.16
C ARG A 158 -16.41 -12.43 11.49
N CYS A 159 -15.64 -12.19 10.43
CA CYS A 159 -15.68 -10.94 9.68
C CYS A 159 -16.34 -11.12 8.31
N ARG A 160 -17.13 -10.14 7.88
CA ARG A 160 -17.50 -10.04 6.46
C ARG A 160 -16.33 -9.51 5.67
N THR A 161 -15.93 -10.21 4.62
CA THR A 161 -14.82 -9.80 3.77
C THR A 161 -15.31 -8.94 2.61
N LEU A 162 -14.67 -7.78 2.42
CA LEU A 162 -14.82 -6.92 1.25
C LEU A 162 -13.47 -6.86 0.53
N PRO A 163 -13.31 -7.59 -0.59
CA PRO A 163 -12.07 -7.55 -1.35
C PRO A 163 -12.03 -6.30 -2.22
N LEU A 164 -10.89 -5.57 -2.17
CA LEU A 164 -10.59 -4.46 -3.05
C LEU A 164 -9.54 -4.93 -4.08
N ARG A 165 -9.84 -4.68 -5.36
CA ARG A 165 -8.92 -4.97 -6.45
C ARG A 165 -7.91 -3.85 -6.66
N THR A 166 -6.87 -4.12 -7.43
CA THR A 166 -6.05 -3.07 -8.04
C THR A 166 -6.89 -2.21 -8.98
N LEU A 167 -6.56 -0.94 -9.07
CA LEU A 167 -7.25 0.02 -9.91
C LEU A 167 -6.69 -0.02 -11.34
N GLU A 168 -7.56 0.27 -12.31
CA GLU A 168 -7.12 0.54 -13.68
C GLU A 168 -6.42 1.91 -13.77
N THR A 169 -5.65 2.13 -14.84
CA THR A 169 -4.88 3.37 -15.02
C THR A 169 -5.70 4.64 -14.86
N ALA A 170 -6.89 4.68 -15.48
CA ALA A 170 -7.79 5.82 -15.39
C ALA A 170 -8.32 6.05 -13.96
N GLU A 171 -8.59 4.96 -13.23
CA GLU A 171 -9.04 5.02 -11.83
C GLU A 171 -7.92 5.53 -10.91
N VAL A 172 -6.66 5.13 -11.17
CA VAL A 172 -5.48 5.67 -10.43
C VAL A 172 -5.32 7.16 -10.69
N ALA A 173 -5.43 7.60 -11.94
CA ALA A 173 -5.35 9.01 -12.32
C ALA A 173 -6.44 9.84 -11.62
N GLN A 174 -7.68 9.36 -11.66
CA GLN A 174 -8.80 10.00 -10.99
C GLN A 174 -8.60 10.10 -9.48
N ALA A 175 -8.12 9.01 -8.84
CA ALA A 175 -7.88 8.99 -7.42
C ALA A 175 -6.72 9.93 -7.00
N MET A 176 -5.67 10.06 -7.82
CA MET A 176 -4.60 11.03 -7.60
C MET A 176 -5.10 12.46 -7.72
N ALA A 177 -5.93 12.75 -8.73
CA ALA A 177 -6.54 14.08 -8.90
C ALA A 177 -7.45 14.44 -7.71
N GLN A 178 -8.24 13.49 -7.19
CA GLN A 178 -9.07 13.68 -5.98
C GLN A 178 -8.25 13.93 -4.71
N ALA A 179 -6.97 13.51 -4.70
CA ALA A 179 -6.04 13.73 -3.61
C ALA A 179 -5.14 14.96 -3.81
N ASP A 180 -5.47 15.84 -4.77
CA ASP A 180 -4.68 17.03 -5.15
C ASP A 180 -3.21 16.75 -5.52
N VAL A 181 -2.91 15.51 -5.94
CA VAL A 181 -1.57 15.14 -6.39
C VAL A 181 -1.45 15.43 -7.88
N GLN A 182 -0.83 16.57 -8.19
CA GLN A 182 -0.47 16.89 -9.58
C GLN A 182 0.78 16.10 -9.99
N ALA A 183 0.68 15.32 -11.03
CA ALA A 183 1.79 14.55 -11.57
C ALA A 183 1.95 14.79 -13.06
N SER A 184 3.16 15.11 -13.48
CA SER A 184 3.50 15.40 -14.88
C SER A 184 3.44 14.17 -15.81
N ASN A 185 3.41 12.95 -15.24
CA ASN A 185 3.40 11.70 -16.00
C ASN A 185 2.55 10.63 -15.29
N THR A 186 1.24 10.86 -15.27
CA THR A 186 0.26 10.00 -14.57
C THR A 186 0.24 8.58 -15.14
N ASP A 187 0.41 8.41 -16.47
CA ASP A 187 0.39 7.10 -17.12
C ASP A 187 1.59 6.25 -16.70
N ALA A 188 2.80 6.85 -16.64
CA ALA A 188 3.97 6.15 -16.13
C ALA A 188 3.81 5.77 -14.65
N LEU A 189 3.29 6.66 -13.83
CA LEU A 189 3.03 6.38 -12.41
C LEU A 189 2.01 5.25 -12.23
N ALA A 190 0.93 5.25 -13.01
CA ALA A 190 -0.06 4.20 -12.99
C ALA A 190 0.52 2.86 -13.46
N ALA A 191 1.33 2.86 -14.53
CA ALA A 191 2.02 1.67 -15.03
C ALA A 191 2.99 1.08 -13.99
N LEU A 192 3.73 1.95 -13.28
CA LEU A 192 4.73 1.54 -12.27
C LEU A 192 4.10 1.14 -10.94
N SER A 193 2.94 1.71 -10.59
CA SER A 193 2.27 1.44 -9.32
C SER A 193 1.46 0.14 -9.30
N GLY A 194 1.25 -0.51 -10.46
CA GLY A 194 0.46 -1.72 -10.57
C GLY A 194 -0.99 -1.57 -10.06
N GLY A 195 -1.60 -0.40 -10.26
CA GLY A 195 -2.96 -0.11 -9.80
C GLY A 195 -3.07 0.27 -8.32
N SER A 196 -1.96 0.63 -7.69
CA SER A 196 -1.89 1.12 -6.31
C SER A 196 -1.83 2.65 -6.28
N VAL A 197 -2.89 3.32 -5.82
CA VAL A 197 -2.90 4.79 -5.67
C VAL A 197 -1.82 5.26 -4.70
N GLY A 198 -1.69 4.60 -3.55
CA GLY A 198 -0.64 4.92 -2.58
C GLY A 198 0.77 4.70 -3.16
N GLY A 199 0.94 3.68 -4.02
CA GLY A 199 2.17 3.46 -4.78
C GLY A 199 2.45 4.60 -5.77
N ALA A 200 1.44 5.01 -6.54
CA ALA A 200 1.54 6.12 -7.50
C ALA A 200 1.88 7.45 -6.80
N MET A 201 1.23 7.75 -5.69
CA MET A 201 1.51 8.94 -4.88
C MET A 201 2.96 8.96 -4.35
N ARG A 202 3.43 7.82 -3.83
CA ARG A 202 4.82 7.68 -3.36
C ARG A 202 5.82 7.87 -4.52
N LEU A 203 5.55 7.27 -5.67
CA LEU A 203 6.35 7.45 -6.88
C LEU A 203 6.39 8.92 -7.31
N SER A 204 5.24 9.61 -7.31
CA SER A 204 5.16 11.04 -7.63
C SER A 204 6.01 11.87 -6.67
N LEU A 205 5.84 11.67 -5.36
CA LEU A 205 6.56 12.42 -4.31
C LEU A 205 8.09 12.25 -4.39
N LEU A 206 8.56 11.07 -4.76
CA LEU A 206 9.99 10.74 -4.79
C LEU A 206 10.63 10.88 -6.18
N GLY A 207 9.89 11.37 -7.19
CA GLY A 207 10.38 11.48 -8.57
C GLY A 207 10.58 10.13 -9.26
N GLY A 208 9.77 9.14 -8.91
CA GLY A 208 9.94 7.75 -9.34
C GLY A 208 9.84 7.53 -10.85
N ALA A 209 8.99 8.30 -11.56
CA ALA A 209 8.89 8.20 -13.02
C ALA A 209 10.19 8.63 -13.73
N ALA A 210 10.80 9.74 -13.30
CA ALA A 210 12.08 10.19 -13.82
C ALA A 210 13.21 9.22 -13.48
N LEU A 211 13.24 8.71 -12.25
CA LEU A 211 14.23 7.72 -11.83
C LEU A 211 14.11 6.40 -12.62
N TYR A 212 12.88 5.98 -12.91
CA TYR A 212 12.64 4.81 -13.76
C TYR A 212 13.12 5.03 -15.21
N ALA A 213 12.86 6.20 -15.78
CA ALA A 213 13.36 6.55 -17.12
C ALA A 213 14.90 6.55 -17.18
N GLU A 214 15.57 7.04 -16.12
CA GLU A 214 17.04 6.95 -16.02
C GLU A 214 17.54 5.51 -15.95
N LEU A 215 16.84 4.62 -15.19
CA LEU A 215 17.16 3.19 -15.13
C LEU A 215 16.98 2.49 -16.47
N VAL A 216 15.88 2.74 -17.18
CA VAL A 216 15.62 2.17 -18.52
C VAL A 216 16.65 2.68 -19.51
N GLY A 217 16.99 3.97 -19.45
CA GLY A 217 18.03 4.55 -20.28
C GLY A 217 19.41 3.91 -20.02
N LEU A 218 19.78 3.64 -18.76
CA LEU A 218 21.00 2.90 -18.44
C LEU A 218 20.94 1.46 -18.96
N LEU A 219 19.81 0.77 -18.76
CA LEU A 219 19.59 -0.58 -19.29
C LEU A 219 19.75 -0.61 -20.83
N GLY A 220 19.30 0.43 -21.50
CA GLY A 220 19.45 0.60 -22.95
C GLY A 220 20.89 0.64 -23.46
N THR A 221 21.87 1.01 -22.61
CA THR A 221 23.30 1.01 -22.99
C THR A 221 23.99 -0.36 -22.85
N MET A 222 23.33 -1.34 -22.22
CA MET A 222 23.94 -2.64 -21.98
C MET A 222 24.06 -3.48 -23.25
N PRO A 223 25.11 -4.32 -23.39
CA PRO A 223 26.12 -4.71 -22.38
C PRO A 223 27.23 -3.70 -22.11
N MET A 224 27.35 -2.63 -22.93
CA MET A 224 28.39 -1.60 -22.79
C MET A 224 27.90 -0.49 -21.86
N MET A 225 27.76 -0.82 -20.56
CA MET A 225 27.19 0.05 -19.53
C MET A 225 27.79 1.49 -19.54
N ASP A 226 26.94 2.49 -19.59
CA ASP A 226 27.30 3.89 -19.36
C ASP A 226 27.70 4.09 -17.89
N ARG A 227 29.02 4.09 -17.64
CA ARG A 227 29.60 4.16 -16.28
C ARG A 227 29.28 5.49 -15.57
N PRO A 228 29.38 6.68 -16.21
CA PRO A 228 28.99 7.94 -15.60
C PRO A 228 27.54 7.94 -15.11
N ARG A 229 26.61 7.44 -15.93
CA ARG A 229 25.20 7.31 -15.57
C ARG A 229 24.99 6.34 -14.41
N ALA A 230 25.67 5.18 -14.42
CA ALA A 230 25.62 4.20 -13.34
C ALA A 230 26.13 4.76 -12.01
N LEU A 231 27.24 5.52 -12.03
CA LEU A 231 27.80 6.19 -10.84
C LEU A 231 26.81 7.21 -10.25
N LYS A 232 26.19 8.05 -11.09
CA LYS A 232 25.20 9.04 -10.64
C LYS A 232 24.00 8.38 -9.93
N LEU A 233 23.50 7.25 -10.45
CA LEU A 233 22.45 6.49 -9.81
C LEU A 233 22.89 5.84 -8.49
N ALA A 234 24.14 5.38 -8.42
CA ALA A 234 24.70 4.81 -7.19
C ALA A 234 24.89 5.88 -6.08
N GLU A 235 25.34 7.06 -6.43
CA GLU A 235 25.47 8.21 -5.51
C GLU A 235 24.11 8.62 -4.92
N LEU A 236 23.02 8.56 -5.70
CA LEU A 236 21.66 8.79 -5.22
C LEU A 236 21.27 7.83 -4.08
N ALA A 237 21.72 6.59 -4.15
CA ALA A 237 21.44 5.57 -3.12
C ALA A 237 22.25 5.76 -1.84
N ALA A 238 23.44 6.38 -1.94
CA ALA A 238 24.33 6.64 -0.83
C ALA A 238 24.12 8.01 -0.18
N ALA A 239 23.26 8.86 -0.75
CA ALA A 239 23.03 10.22 -0.24
C ALA A 239 22.53 10.18 1.20
N ARG A 240 23.08 11.06 2.05
CA ARG A 240 22.71 11.17 3.45
C ARG A 240 21.23 11.54 3.60
N GLY A 241 20.46 10.76 4.37
CA GLY A 241 18.99 10.90 4.48
C GLY A 241 18.25 10.43 3.23
N GLY A 242 18.90 9.70 2.34
CA GLY A 242 18.37 9.19 1.07
C GLY A 242 17.73 7.79 1.14
N GLU A 243 17.46 7.25 2.35
CA GLU A 243 16.95 5.89 2.53
C GLU A 243 15.70 5.63 1.69
N ALA A 244 14.77 6.59 1.66
CA ALA A 244 13.54 6.46 0.88
C ALA A 244 13.79 6.38 -0.63
N LYS A 245 14.78 7.13 -1.14
CA LYS A 245 15.19 7.10 -2.56
C LYS A 245 15.95 5.82 -2.88
N ARG A 246 16.83 5.36 -1.97
CA ARG A 246 17.52 4.08 -2.11
C ARG A 246 16.53 2.92 -2.21
N ASP A 247 15.57 2.87 -1.28
CA ASP A 247 14.56 1.81 -1.25
C ASP A 247 13.67 1.86 -2.50
N LEU A 248 13.37 3.08 -2.99
CA LEU A 248 12.69 3.28 -4.25
C LEU A 248 13.52 2.77 -5.43
N LEU A 249 14.81 3.09 -5.48
CA LEU A 249 15.71 2.66 -6.54
C LEU A 249 15.73 1.13 -6.67
N PHE A 250 15.93 0.40 -5.58
CA PHE A 250 15.88 -1.07 -5.60
C PHE A 250 14.50 -1.62 -5.99
N THR A 251 13.42 -0.96 -5.54
CA THR A 251 12.05 -1.33 -5.95
C THR A 251 11.85 -1.14 -7.45
N LEU A 252 12.36 -0.05 -8.03
CA LEU A 252 12.25 0.22 -9.46
C LEU A 252 13.14 -0.68 -10.30
N ILE A 253 14.32 -1.07 -9.81
CA ILE A 253 15.18 -2.08 -10.47
C ILE A 253 14.46 -3.43 -10.52
N ASP A 254 13.90 -3.89 -9.40
CA ASP A 254 13.14 -5.15 -9.35
C ASP A 254 11.94 -5.13 -10.29
N LEU A 255 11.18 -4.02 -10.29
CA LEU A 255 10.04 -3.83 -11.18
C LEU A 255 10.49 -3.83 -12.66
N MET A 256 11.55 -3.12 -13.00
CA MET A 256 12.10 -3.05 -14.37
C MET A 256 12.51 -4.44 -14.87
N LEU A 257 13.25 -5.19 -14.06
CA LEU A 257 13.68 -6.55 -14.40
C LEU A 257 12.49 -7.51 -14.53
N SER A 258 11.49 -7.38 -13.66
CA SER A 258 10.25 -8.18 -13.74
C SER A 258 9.45 -7.86 -15.01
N ARG A 259 9.37 -6.59 -15.41
CA ARG A 259 8.71 -6.18 -16.65
C ARG A 259 9.47 -6.67 -17.89
N LEU A 260 10.79 -6.56 -17.87
CA LEU A 260 11.69 -7.07 -18.92
C LEU A 260 11.53 -8.58 -19.09
N ALA A 261 11.63 -9.36 -18.01
CA ALA A 261 11.49 -10.81 -18.04
C ALA A 261 10.09 -11.23 -18.53
N ARG A 262 9.03 -10.53 -18.09
CA ARG A 262 7.67 -10.80 -18.56
C ARG A 262 7.52 -10.53 -20.05
N ALA A 263 8.05 -9.42 -20.56
CA ALA A 263 8.00 -9.09 -21.97
C ALA A 263 8.67 -10.18 -22.83
N GLY A 264 9.86 -10.65 -22.44
CA GLY A 264 10.55 -11.73 -23.14
C GLY A 264 9.86 -13.09 -23.02
N ALA A 265 9.26 -13.42 -21.87
CA ALA A 265 8.53 -14.66 -21.67
C ALA A 265 7.23 -14.74 -22.47
N THR A 266 6.51 -13.62 -22.61
CA THR A 266 5.23 -13.54 -23.33
C THR A 266 5.37 -13.14 -24.79
N GLY A 267 6.53 -12.60 -25.20
CA GLY A 267 6.73 -11.99 -26.52
C GLY A 267 5.93 -10.69 -26.74
N LEU A 268 5.30 -10.16 -25.69
CA LEU A 268 4.48 -8.95 -25.75
C LEU A 268 5.15 -7.80 -25.01
N PRO A 269 5.18 -6.58 -25.59
CA PRO A 269 5.69 -5.42 -24.90
C PRO A 269 4.79 -5.07 -23.69
N PRO A 270 5.30 -4.26 -22.74
CA PRO A 270 4.47 -3.73 -21.65
C PRO A 270 3.25 -2.99 -22.22
N LYS A 271 2.05 -3.27 -21.69
CA LYS A 271 0.79 -2.61 -22.12
C LYS A 271 0.86 -1.08 -22.05
N LEU A 272 1.55 -0.56 -21.03
CA LEU A 272 1.84 0.85 -20.84
C LEU A 272 3.34 1.01 -20.66
N GLN A 273 3.96 1.81 -21.50
CA GLN A 273 5.35 2.19 -21.33
C GLN A 273 5.47 3.25 -20.23
N ALA A 274 6.41 3.03 -19.32
CA ALA A 274 6.68 3.95 -18.21
C ALA A 274 7.94 4.81 -18.44
N ALA A 275 8.68 4.52 -19.52
CA ALA A 275 9.85 5.26 -19.95
C ALA A 275 9.94 5.29 -21.48
N PRO A 276 10.65 6.29 -22.06
CA PRO A 276 10.95 6.31 -23.48
C PRO A 276 11.67 5.03 -23.92
N ASP A 277 11.34 4.52 -25.09
CA ASP A 277 11.96 3.37 -25.76
C ASP A 277 11.95 2.06 -24.94
N GLU A 278 11.18 1.98 -23.85
CA GLU A 278 11.15 0.83 -22.95
C GLU A 278 10.85 -0.47 -23.71
N ALA A 279 9.88 -0.47 -24.61
CA ALA A 279 9.49 -1.66 -25.38
C ALA A 279 10.61 -2.16 -26.31
N GLU A 280 11.29 -1.23 -27.00
CA GLU A 280 12.37 -1.56 -27.92
C GLU A 280 13.62 -2.05 -27.18
N ILE A 281 13.97 -1.43 -26.06
CA ILE A 281 15.07 -1.85 -25.19
C ILE A 281 14.78 -3.28 -24.66
N PHE A 282 13.55 -3.53 -24.21
CA PHE A 282 13.15 -4.85 -23.69
C PHE A 282 13.20 -5.92 -24.77
N LYS A 283 12.70 -5.63 -25.98
CA LYS A 283 12.77 -6.55 -27.12
C LYS A 283 14.20 -6.92 -27.48
N ARG A 284 15.10 -5.92 -27.48
CA ARG A 284 16.54 -6.15 -27.77
C ARG A 284 17.23 -6.99 -26.71
N LEU A 285 16.98 -6.71 -25.43
CA LEU A 285 17.69 -7.35 -24.31
C LEU A 285 17.06 -8.67 -23.85
N CYS A 286 15.82 -8.92 -24.23
CA CYS A 286 15.09 -10.12 -23.85
C CYS A 286 14.30 -10.70 -25.04
N PRO A 287 14.99 -11.14 -26.14
CA PRO A 287 14.33 -11.58 -27.35
C PRO A 287 13.73 -13.00 -27.24
N THR A 288 14.08 -13.75 -26.21
CA THR A 288 13.68 -15.17 -26.09
C THR A 288 13.21 -15.51 -24.68
N PRO A 289 12.36 -16.56 -24.52
CA PRO A 289 11.98 -17.06 -23.19
C PRO A 289 13.18 -17.56 -22.37
N HIS A 290 14.25 -18.03 -23.02
CA HIS A 290 15.48 -18.41 -22.31
C HIS A 290 16.13 -17.18 -21.65
N GLN A 291 16.27 -16.09 -22.40
CA GLN A 291 16.81 -14.83 -21.87
C GLN A 291 15.90 -14.26 -20.76
N ALA A 292 14.57 -14.42 -20.90
CA ALA A 292 13.62 -14.00 -19.87
C ALA A 292 13.87 -14.72 -18.52
N ARG A 293 14.22 -16.00 -18.55
CA ARG A 293 14.57 -16.76 -17.34
C ARG A 293 15.84 -16.22 -16.70
N ILE A 294 16.87 -15.91 -17.49
CA ILE A 294 18.12 -15.30 -16.98
C ILE A 294 17.81 -13.98 -16.25
N TRP A 295 16.98 -13.13 -16.84
CA TRP A 295 16.60 -11.87 -16.21
C TRP A 295 15.75 -12.06 -14.95
N ALA A 296 14.86 -13.06 -14.91
CA ALA A 296 14.06 -13.39 -13.74
C ALA A 296 14.91 -13.91 -12.58
N ASP A 297 15.86 -14.82 -12.86
CA ASP A 297 16.79 -15.37 -11.88
C ASP A 297 17.69 -14.26 -11.32
N LEU A 298 18.16 -13.36 -12.19
CA LEU A 298 18.95 -12.19 -11.79
C LEU A 298 18.14 -11.24 -10.90
N ALA A 299 16.87 -11.00 -11.21
CA ALA A 299 16.00 -10.17 -10.37
C ALA A 299 15.88 -10.75 -8.94
N ALA A 300 15.67 -12.07 -8.82
CA ALA A 300 15.59 -12.76 -7.54
C ALA A 300 16.92 -12.65 -6.75
N GLU A 301 18.06 -12.83 -7.42
CA GLU A 301 19.40 -12.69 -6.84
C GLU A 301 19.64 -11.27 -6.33
N ILE A 302 19.39 -10.25 -7.16
CA ILE A 302 19.56 -8.84 -6.83
C ILE A 302 18.67 -8.46 -5.63
N GLY A 303 17.40 -8.87 -5.64
CA GLY A 303 16.47 -8.59 -4.55
C GLY A 303 16.91 -9.21 -3.21
N ALA A 304 17.42 -10.46 -3.22
CA ALA A 304 17.96 -11.11 -2.03
C ALA A 304 19.21 -10.40 -1.51
N ARG A 305 20.11 -10.03 -2.42
CA ARG A 305 21.38 -9.37 -2.11
C ARG A 305 21.19 -7.95 -1.59
N ALA A 306 20.25 -7.18 -2.16
CA ALA A 306 19.91 -5.85 -1.69
C ALA A 306 19.35 -5.88 -0.26
N ARG A 307 18.42 -6.80 0.03
CA ARG A 307 17.87 -6.98 1.38
C ARG A 307 18.94 -7.36 2.39
N HIS A 308 19.80 -8.30 2.05
CA HIS A 308 20.90 -8.70 2.92
C HIS A 308 21.91 -7.56 3.14
N GLY A 309 22.34 -6.90 2.08
CA GLY A 309 23.31 -5.79 2.15
C GLY A 309 22.81 -4.63 3.01
N ILE A 310 21.53 -4.26 2.89
CA ILE A 310 20.92 -3.23 3.75
C ILE A 310 20.89 -3.70 5.21
N ALA A 311 20.57 -4.97 5.47
CA ALA A 311 20.49 -5.51 6.84
C ALA A 311 21.84 -5.53 7.56
N VAL A 312 22.95 -5.70 6.82
CA VAL A 312 24.31 -5.72 7.36
C VAL A 312 25.06 -4.41 7.14
N ASN A 313 24.36 -3.33 6.76
CA ASN A 313 24.91 -1.99 6.55
C ASN A 313 26.07 -1.93 5.52
N LEU A 314 25.97 -2.68 4.42
CA LEU A 314 26.89 -2.51 3.29
C LEU A 314 26.72 -1.14 2.65
N ASP A 315 27.77 -0.63 2.03
CA ASP A 315 27.74 0.62 1.27
C ASP A 315 26.67 0.55 0.16
N PRO A 316 25.64 1.42 0.21
CA PRO A 316 24.56 1.42 -0.77
C PRO A 316 25.04 1.67 -2.21
N ALA A 317 26.06 2.53 -2.41
CA ALA A 317 26.59 2.80 -3.75
C ALA A 317 27.24 1.55 -4.35
N ALA A 318 28.03 0.83 -3.54
CA ALA A 318 28.65 -0.41 -3.98
C ALA A 318 27.60 -1.49 -4.35
N LEU A 319 26.51 -1.58 -3.57
CA LEU A 319 25.41 -2.52 -3.86
C LEU A 319 24.71 -2.19 -5.20
N VAL A 320 24.47 -0.91 -5.48
CA VAL A 320 23.87 -0.47 -6.74
C VAL A 320 24.77 -0.72 -7.93
N LEU A 321 26.07 -0.40 -7.80
CA LEU A 321 27.06 -0.64 -8.86
C LEU A 321 27.23 -2.14 -9.14
N ASP A 322 27.30 -2.99 -8.12
CA ASP A 322 27.33 -4.46 -8.30
C ASP A 322 26.09 -4.96 -9.05
N THR A 323 24.91 -4.40 -8.74
CA THR A 323 23.67 -4.68 -9.44
C THR A 323 23.79 -4.36 -10.94
N PHE A 324 24.26 -3.18 -11.30
CA PHE A 324 24.40 -2.77 -12.71
C PHE A 324 25.46 -3.61 -13.45
N ILE A 325 26.56 -3.95 -12.80
CA ILE A 325 27.59 -4.84 -13.36
C ILE A 325 27.01 -6.22 -13.68
N LYS A 326 26.19 -6.79 -12.78
CA LYS A 326 25.50 -8.06 -13.00
C LYS A 326 24.51 -7.99 -14.15
N MET A 327 23.76 -6.89 -14.26
CA MET A 327 22.84 -6.66 -15.37
C MET A 327 23.59 -6.57 -16.71
N ALA A 328 24.73 -5.88 -16.74
CA ALA A 328 25.56 -5.79 -17.94
C ALA A 328 26.12 -7.15 -18.37
N LYS A 329 26.47 -8.04 -17.41
CA LYS A 329 26.92 -9.40 -17.70
C LYS A 329 25.81 -10.34 -18.21
N ALA A 330 24.57 -10.10 -17.78
CA ALA A 330 23.40 -10.88 -18.19
C ALA A 330 22.83 -10.45 -19.55
N ALA A 331 23.14 -9.23 -19.99
CA ALA A 331 22.68 -8.70 -21.26
C ALA A 331 23.28 -9.50 -22.44
N PRO A 332 22.49 -9.82 -23.47
CA PRO A 332 23.00 -10.45 -24.68
C PRO A 332 24.02 -9.54 -25.37
N ARG A 333 25.03 -10.16 -26.00
CA ARG A 333 26.05 -9.45 -26.79
C ARG A 333 25.54 -9.07 -28.17
#